data_8f183d87307a824ac9b117727ba9a725
#
_entry.id   8f183d87307a824ac9b117727ba9a725
#
_cell.length_a   1.000
_cell.length_b   1.000
_cell.length_c   1.000
_cell.angle_alpha   90.00
_cell.angle_beta   90.00
_cell.angle_gamma   90.00
#
_symmetry.space_group_name_H-M   'P 1'
#
loop_
_entity.id
_entity.type
_entity.pdbx_description
1 polymer ?
#
loop_
_entity_poly.entity_id
_entity_poly.type
_entity_poly.pdbx_seq_one_letter_code
_entity_poly.pdbx_strand_id
1 'polypeptide(L)'
;MGGNKILDYIKNVLVHLPTDWIKLTTHRLDVYDEQLAKTQFLEQLEVLFHANNYKTSALSELPTAYDYIRLGHPLSCVLEWTIAKMLELKADHVISFSSSTAPILAVLRKNLLGNKNTRILYT
;
A
#
# COMPACT_ATOMS: atom_id res chain seq x y z
N MET A 1 22.73 0.76 -0.40
CA MET A 1 22.77 1.25 -1.78
C MET A 1 21.43 1.15 -2.50
N GLY A 2 20.74 0.05 -2.49
CA GLY A 2 19.37 -0.04 -2.98
C GLY A 2 18.39 0.89 -2.24
N GLY A 3 18.55 1.05 -0.94
CA GLY A 3 17.72 1.91 -0.10
C GLY A 3 17.72 3.38 -0.49
N ASN A 4 18.86 3.94 -0.86
CA ASN A 4 18.96 5.34 -1.30
C ASN A 4 18.20 5.58 -2.61
N LYS A 5 18.34 4.67 -3.57
CA LYS A 5 17.62 4.77 -4.85
C LYS A 5 16.10 4.71 -4.65
N ILE A 6 15.64 3.85 -3.77
CA ILE A 6 14.21 3.73 -3.42
C ILE A 6 13.73 5.04 -2.79
N LEU A 7 14.43 5.54 -1.80
CA LEU A 7 14.07 6.78 -1.11
C LEU A 7 14.07 7.99 -2.02
N ASP A 8 15.05 8.10 -2.92
CA ASP A 8 15.11 9.20 -3.88
C ASP A 8 13.95 9.13 -4.88
N TYR A 9 13.61 7.94 -5.36
CA TYR A 9 12.43 7.75 -6.19
C TYR A 9 11.15 8.15 -5.45
N ILE A 10 10.96 7.69 -4.22
CA ILE A 10 9.76 8.01 -3.42
C ILE A 10 9.66 9.49 -3.09
N LYS A 11 10.76 10.18 -2.81
CA LYS A 11 10.75 11.64 -2.65
C LYS A 11 10.20 12.33 -3.91
N ASN A 12 10.63 11.89 -5.09
CA ASN A 12 10.12 12.42 -6.33
C ASN A 12 8.64 12.09 -6.55
N VAL A 13 8.20 10.87 -6.23
CA VAL A 13 6.78 10.48 -6.27
C VAL A 13 5.96 11.40 -5.36
N LEU A 14 6.40 11.66 -4.13
CA LEU A 14 5.68 12.50 -3.18
C LEU A 14 5.50 13.95 -3.67
N VAL A 15 6.47 14.48 -4.41
CA VAL A 15 6.36 15.82 -5.02
C VAL A 15 5.38 15.85 -6.18
N HIS A 16 5.21 14.74 -6.88
CA HIS A 16 4.39 14.65 -8.10
C HIS A 16 3.07 13.89 -7.90
N LEU A 17 2.63 13.71 -6.66
CA LEU A 17 1.39 12.99 -6.35
C LEU A 17 0.20 13.56 -7.11
N PRO A 18 -0.65 12.70 -7.70
CA PRO A 18 -1.93 13.13 -8.22
C PRO A 18 -2.78 13.79 -7.12
N THR A 19 -3.37 14.92 -7.42
CA THR A 19 -4.20 15.66 -6.44
C THR A 19 -5.37 14.82 -5.93
N ASP A 20 -5.91 13.95 -6.77
CA ASP A 20 -7.01 13.06 -6.43
C ASP A 20 -6.65 12.08 -5.31
N TRP A 21 -5.40 11.64 -5.25
CA TRP A 21 -4.94 10.74 -4.18
C TRP A 21 -5.00 11.40 -2.80
N ILE A 22 -4.71 12.70 -2.75
CA ILE A 22 -4.71 13.47 -1.49
C ILE A 22 -6.13 13.75 -1.01
N LYS A 23 -7.06 13.90 -1.96
CA LYS A 23 -8.47 14.23 -1.69
C LYS A 23 -9.38 13.00 -1.59
N LEU A 24 -8.82 11.81 -1.68
CA LEU A 24 -9.59 10.58 -1.71
C LEU A 24 -10.19 10.27 -0.33
N THR A 25 -11.40 10.71 -0.10
CA THR A 25 -12.12 10.54 1.18
C THR A 25 -13.50 9.91 1.00
N THR A 26 -13.93 9.68 -0.23
CA THR A 26 -15.29 9.21 -0.55
C THR A 26 -15.33 7.75 -0.92
N HIS A 27 -16.46 7.13 -0.64
CA HIS A 27 -16.77 5.77 -1.05
C HIS A 27 -17.26 5.76 -2.50
N ARG A 28 -16.68 4.88 -3.30
CA ARG A 28 -17.31 4.51 -4.56
C ARG A 28 -18.24 3.32 -4.37
N LEU A 29 -19.30 3.31 -5.16
CA LEU A 29 -20.25 2.21 -5.21
C LEU A 29 -19.92 1.19 -6.29
N ASP A 30 -18.83 1.38 -7.02
CA ASP A 30 -18.41 0.49 -8.08
C ASP A 30 -17.94 -0.85 -7.49
N VAL A 31 -18.35 -1.92 -8.13
CA VAL A 31 -17.88 -3.27 -7.78
C VAL A 31 -16.56 -3.53 -8.50
N TYR A 32 -15.53 -3.85 -7.74
CA TYR A 32 -14.23 -4.21 -8.29
C TYR A 32 -13.57 -5.34 -7.49
N ASP A 33 -12.62 -5.98 -8.10
CA ASP A 33 -11.82 -7.02 -7.45
C ASP A 33 -10.69 -6.37 -6.65
N GLU A 34 -10.84 -6.37 -5.34
CA GLU A 34 -9.90 -5.73 -4.40
C GLU A 34 -8.50 -6.31 -4.45
N GLN A 35 -8.38 -7.63 -4.55
CA GLN A 35 -7.10 -8.30 -4.58
C GLN A 35 -6.35 -7.99 -5.88
N LEU A 36 -7.06 -8.07 -6.99
CA LEU A 36 -6.49 -7.79 -8.30
C LEU A 36 -6.01 -6.34 -8.40
N ALA A 37 -6.77 -5.43 -7.83
CA ALA A 37 -6.48 -4.01 -7.91
C ALA A 37 -5.23 -3.62 -7.12
N LYS A 38 -5.06 -4.09 -5.89
CA LYS A 38 -3.84 -3.86 -5.12
C LYS A 38 -2.64 -4.46 -5.85
N THR A 39 -2.77 -5.66 -6.36
CA THR A 39 -1.71 -6.34 -7.09
C THR A 39 -1.30 -5.56 -8.34
N GLN A 40 -2.26 -5.14 -9.13
CA GLN A 40 -2.00 -4.35 -10.34
C GLN A 40 -1.34 -3.00 -10.02
N PHE A 41 -1.80 -2.31 -8.98
CA PHE A 41 -1.18 -1.06 -8.53
C PHE A 41 0.30 -1.27 -8.19
N LEU A 42 0.59 -2.26 -7.37
CA LEU A 42 1.96 -2.55 -6.92
C LEU A 42 2.86 -2.97 -8.08
N GLU A 43 2.38 -3.81 -8.99
CA GLU A 43 3.13 -4.23 -10.17
C GLU A 43 3.45 -3.05 -11.11
N GLN A 44 2.47 -2.19 -11.36
CA GLN A 44 2.68 -1.03 -12.22
C GLN A 44 3.56 0.04 -11.56
N LEU A 45 3.45 0.24 -10.25
CA LEU A 45 4.38 1.11 -9.51
C LEU A 45 5.82 0.59 -9.60
N GLU A 46 6.01 -0.72 -9.55
CA GLU A 46 7.31 -1.36 -9.76
C GLU A 46 7.90 -1.05 -11.15
N VAL A 47 7.06 -1.12 -12.18
CA VAL A 47 7.47 -0.75 -13.56
C VAL A 47 7.90 0.71 -13.62
N LEU A 48 7.13 1.62 -13.01
CA LEU A 48 7.49 3.04 -12.96
C LEU A 48 8.80 3.26 -12.21
N PHE A 49 9.02 2.55 -11.12
CA PHE A 49 10.27 2.63 -10.37
C PHE A 49 11.48 2.21 -11.21
N HIS A 50 11.39 1.08 -11.92
CA HIS A 50 12.48 0.62 -12.78
C HIS A 50 12.74 1.57 -13.96
N ALA A 51 11.70 2.22 -14.46
CA ALA A 51 11.82 3.26 -15.49
C ALA A 51 12.24 4.63 -14.94
N ASN A 52 12.38 4.77 -13.62
CA ASN A 52 12.58 6.03 -12.92
C ASN A 52 11.56 7.11 -13.33
N ASN A 53 10.33 6.68 -13.56
CA ASN A 53 9.22 7.53 -13.99
C ASN A 53 8.33 7.89 -12.80
N TYR A 54 8.34 9.14 -12.42
CA TYR A 54 7.54 9.69 -11.31
C TYR A 54 6.63 10.83 -11.75
N LYS A 55 6.40 10.97 -13.06
CA LYS A 55 5.54 12.01 -13.60
C LYS A 55 4.12 11.86 -13.07
N THR A 56 3.48 12.98 -12.74
CA THR A 56 2.09 12.99 -12.25
C THR A 56 1.13 12.25 -13.20
N SER A 57 1.31 12.42 -14.52
CA SER A 57 0.49 11.72 -15.52
C SER A 57 0.64 10.20 -15.42
N ALA A 58 1.87 9.69 -15.26
CA ALA A 58 2.12 8.25 -15.13
C ALA A 58 1.54 7.69 -13.81
N LEU A 59 1.67 8.45 -12.72
CA LEU A 59 1.08 8.07 -11.43
C LEU A 59 -0.45 8.06 -11.49
N SER A 60 -1.05 9.01 -12.21
CA SER A 60 -2.51 9.08 -12.39
C SER A 60 -3.08 7.91 -13.19
N GLU A 61 -2.27 7.27 -14.02
CA GLU A 61 -2.67 6.09 -14.81
C GLU A 61 -2.57 4.78 -14.03
N LEU A 62 -1.99 4.79 -12.82
CA LEU A 62 -1.97 3.60 -11.97
C LEU A 62 -3.40 3.17 -11.63
N PRO A 63 -3.68 1.85 -11.61
CA PRO A 63 -5.01 1.37 -11.33
C PRO A 63 -5.40 1.71 -9.90
N THR A 64 -6.18 2.77 -9.75
CA THR A 64 -6.74 3.20 -8.47
C THR A 64 -8.02 2.42 -8.20
N ALA A 65 -7.90 1.20 -7.78
CA ALA A 65 -9.06 0.43 -7.38
C ALA A 65 -9.58 0.80 -6.01
N TYR A 66 -8.92 1.72 -5.34
CA TYR A 66 -9.24 2.07 -3.97
C TYR A 66 -9.82 3.46 -3.86
N ASP A 67 -10.99 3.64 -4.42
CA ASP A 67 -11.82 4.77 -4.03
C ASP A 67 -12.48 4.55 -2.68
N TYR A 68 -12.31 3.37 -2.11
CA TYR A 68 -12.84 3.01 -0.80
C TYR A 68 -11.71 2.86 0.22
N ILE A 69 -11.60 3.82 1.12
CA ILE A 69 -10.51 3.95 2.11
C ILE A 69 -10.28 2.66 2.92
N ARG A 70 -11.34 1.91 3.22
CA ARG A 70 -11.23 0.67 4.00
C ARG A 70 -10.49 -0.46 3.28
N LEU A 71 -10.44 -0.41 1.96
CA LEU A 71 -9.80 -1.44 1.14
C LEU A 71 -8.36 -1.13 0.81
N GLY A 72 -7.97 0.09 1.02
CA GLY A 72 -6.65 0.60 0.77
C GLY A 72 -6.70 1.98 0.12
N HIS A 73 -5.67 2.74 0.30
CA HIS A 73 -5.50 4.06 -0.28
C HIS A 73 -4.22 4.04 -1.12
N PRO A 74 -4.15 4.72 -2.27
CA PRO A 74 -2.93 4.76 -3.06
C PRO A 74 -1.69 5.14 -2.26
N LEU A 75 -1.80 6.10 -1.34
CA LEU A 75 -0.71 6.49 -0.46
C LEU A 75 -0.29 5.37 0.50
N SER A 76 -1.23 4.59 1.02
CA SER A 76 -0.92 3.42 1.84
C SER A 76 -0.20 2.35 1.02
N CYS A 77 -0.62 2.12 -0.21
CA CYS A 77 0.04 1.20 -1.12
C CYS A 77 1.47 1.64 -1.46
N VAL A 78 1.70 2.93 -1.68
CA VAL A 78 3.05 3.48 -1.90
C VAL A 78 3.93 3.30 -0.65
N LEU A 79 3.39 3.55 0.54
CA LEU A 79 4.10 3.33 1.80
C LEU A 79 4.47 1.86 1.99
N GLU A 80 3.50 0.96 1.80
CA GLU A 80 3.69 -0.48 1.94
C GLU A 80 4.71 -1.01 0.95
N TRP A 81 4.65 -0.56 -0.30
CA TRP A 81 5.63 -0.88 -1.34
C TRP A 81 7.04 -0.41 -0.93
N THR A 82 7.16 0.82 -0.44
CA THR A 82 8.45 1.39 0.00
C THR A 82 9.07 0.57 1.12
N ILE A 83 8.29 0.26 2.16
CA ILE A 83 8.75 -0.56 3.29
C ILE A 83 9.17 -1.94 2.82
N ALA A 84 8.36 -2.58 1.99
CA ALA A 84 8.67 -3.90 1.44
C ALA A 84 9.99 -3.88 0.67
N LYS A 85 10.20 -2.90 -0.19
CA LYS A 85 11.45 -2.74 -0.94
C LYS A 85 12.66 -2.53 -0.06
N MET A 86 12.54 -1.71 0.98
CA MET A 86 13.65 -1.45 1.91
C MET A 86 14.01 -2.67 2.74
N LEU A 87 13.04 -3.52 3.05
CA LEU A 87 13.23 -4.72 3.86
C LEU A 87 13.37 -6.01 3.03
N GLU A 88 13.46 -5.88 1.70
CA GLU A 88 13.55 -7.01 0.76
C GLU A 88 12.40 -8.01 0.90
N LEU A 89 11.20 -7.50 1.19
CA LEU A 89 9.96 -8.26 1.28
C LEU A 89 9.16 -8.15 -0.01
N LYS A 90 8.20 -9.04 -0.19
CA LYS A 90 7.18 -8.88 -1.23
C LYS A 90 6.23 -7.73 -0.86
N ALA A 91 5.84 -6.92 -1.83
CA ALA A 91 5.03 -5.74 -1.59
C ALA A 91 3.65 -6.06 -0.97
N ASP A 92 3.07 -7.20 -1.33
CA ASP A 92 1.79 -7.67 -0.77
C ASP A 92 1.89 -8.26 0.65
N HIS A 93 3.11 -8.39 1.20
CA HIS A 93 3.34 -8.87 2.56
C HIS A 93 3.39 -7.75 3.61
N VAL A 94 3.23 -6.52 3.21
CA VAL A 94 3.22 -5.36 4.11
C VAL A 94 1.83 -4.75 4.12
N ILE A 95 1.30 -4.56 5.32
CA ILE A 95 -0.01 -3.92 5.54
C ILE A 95 0.19 -2.80 6.56
N SER A 96 -0.18 -1.59 6.19
CA SER A 96 -0.15 -0.43 7.08
C SER A 96 -1.47 -0.26 7.82
N PHE A 97 -1.39 0.24 9.03
CA PHE A 97 -2.55 0.52 9.88
C PHE A 97 -2.45 1.93 10.45
N SER A 98 -3.58 2.55 10.69
CA SER A 98 -3.67 3.90 11.25
C SER A 98 -3.46 3.98 12.77
N SER A 99 -3.40 2.83 13.44
CA SER A 99 -3.17 2.77 14.89
C SER A 99 -2.31 1.57 15.27
N SER A 100 -1.68 1.63 16.45
CA SER A 100 -0.87 0.53 16.99
C SER A 100 -1.69 -0.67 17.46
N THR A 101 -2.97 -0.48 17.75
CA THR A 101 -3.86 -1.58 18.21
C THR A 101 -4.50 -2.37 17.07
N ALA A 102 -4.74 -1.73 15.92
CA ALA A 102 -5.40 -2.37 14.79
C ALA A 102 -4.67 -3.61 14.25
N PRO A 103 -3.33 -3.63 14.08
CA PRO A 103 -2.62 -4.83 13.64
C PRO A 103 -2.74 -5.99 14.65
N ILE A 104 -2.73 -5.69 15.95
CA ILE A 104 -2.91 -6.70 17.01
C ILE A 104 -4.30 -7.32 16.87
N LEU A 105 -5.35 -6.52 16.74
CA LEU A 105 -6.72 -7.00 16.54
C LEU A 105 -6.87 -7.82 15.25
N ALA A 106 -6.21 -7.40 14.17
CA ALA A 106 -6.24 -8.15 12.90
C ALA A 106 -5.66 -9.55 13.05
N VAL A 107 -4.52 -9.70 13.72
CA VAL A 107 -3.89 -11.00 14.00
C VAL A 107 -4.78 -11.87 14.91
N LEU A 108 -5.31 -11.29 15.98
CA LEU A 108 -6.22 -12.00 16.91
C LEU A 108 -7.47 -12.53 16.20
N ARG A 109 -8.11 -11.69 15.38
CA ARG A 109 -9.29 -12.07 14.60
C ARG A 109 -8.98 -13.16 13.58
N LYS A 110 -7.88 -13.05 12.86
CA LYS A 110 -7.46 -14.06 11.90
C LYS A 110 -7.23 -15.40 12.58
N ASN A 111 -6.56 -15.43 13.71
CA ASN A 111 -6.29 -16.65 14.46
C ASN A 111 -7.59 -17.27 15.01
N LEU A 112 -8.50 -16.45 15.54
CA LEU A 112 -9.79 -16.90 16.03
C LEU A 112 -10.64 -17.54 14.92
N LEU A 113 -10.69 -16.91 13.73
CA LEU A 113 -11.40 -17.48 12.57
C LEU A 113 -10.78 -18.80 12.08
N GLY A 114 -9.48 -18.98 12.28
CA GLY A 114 -8.77 -20.21 11.97
C GLY A 114 -8.77 -21.24 13.12
N ASN A 115 -9.59 -21.06 14.16
CA ASN A 115 -9.62 -21.89 15.37
C ASN A 115 -8.24 -22.03 16.05
N LYS A 116 -7.46 -20.94 16.04
CA LYS A 116 -6.15 -20.88 16.69
C LYS A 116 -6.21 -20.01 17.93
N ASN A 117 -5.56 -20.47 19.00
CA ASN A 117 -5.34 -19.64 20.18
C ASN A 117 -4.10 -18.78 20.00
N THR A 118 -4.18 -17.52 20.44
CA THR A 118 -3.08 -16.57 20.37
C THR A 118 -2.53 -16.32 21.77
N ARG A 119 -1.23 -16.48 21.93
CA ARG A 119 -0.51 -16.06 23.14
C ARG A 119 0.21 -14.75 22.84
N ILE A 120 -0.06 -13.73 23.63
CA ILE A 120 0.64 -12.44 23.55
C ILE A 120 1.74 -12.45 24.60
N LEU A 121 2.97 -12.26 24.15
CA LEU A 121 4.13 -12.06 25.03
C LEU A 121 4.48 -10.58 25.04
N TYR A 122 4.68 -10.05 26.20
CA TYR A 122 5.05 -8.63 26.38
C TYR A 122 6.15 -8.50 27.42
N THR A 123 6.90 -7.43 27.29
CA THR A 123 7.98 -7.07 28.23
C THR A 123 7.55 -5.93 29.13
#